data_4eea2a0f90ca8bf8577e15f887a27cd1
#
_entry.id   4eea2a0f90ca8bf8577e15f887a27cd1
#
_cell.length_a   1.000
_cell.length_b   1.000
_cell.length_c   1.000
_cell.angle_alpha   90.00
_cell.angle_beta   90.00
_cell.angle_gamma   90.00
#
_symmetry.space_group_name_H-M   'P 1'
#
loop_
_entity.id
_entity.type
_entity.pdbx_description
1 polymer ?
#
loop_
_entity_poly.entity_id
_entity_poly.type
_entity_poly.pdbx_seq_one_letter_code
_entity_poly.pdbx_strand_id
1 'polypeptide(L)'
;MKKTITRRNFLVSSTALAALGGCATADTGTAAPDAGGSISSESGIRVRFLGSGAAGWKPEWAQRPHMRRQSSVLIENRVLIDFTMCSFDRLPADCRPEVLFLTHSHGDHYNPKAAVKSGVRRMYVQETWAAAAREEVGKAAEELGLPAPEVVGLAFGRSVVECGMRFTGVPANHSTSRVTDGVLERTSLYLVEKGESRLLYATDTGGIPGDAARMIGIDHHVRDDNFEKFEKSAPYVRRPQALTAFIMEATDGDKDEDFRMFVHSSVQSVSRIVNMLVGTDRLRLPEGQHAYITHLCLKYRAWPSEKIDKELPGNIRSAYDGLELVLG
;
A
#
# COMPACT_ATOMS: atom_id res chain seq x y z
N MET A 1 -12.06 -44.47 31.27
CA MET A 1 -13.41 -43.85 31.29
C MET A 1 -13.48 -42.84 30.18
N LYS A 2 -14.21 -43.15 29.10
CA LYS A 2 -14.43 -42.23 27.95
C LYS A 2 -15.63 -41.36 28.25
N LYS A 3 -15.49 -40.03 28.24
CA LYS A 3 -16.62 -39.10 28.32
C LYS A 3 -17.05 -38.68 26.91
N THR A 4 -18.25 -39.10 26.56
CA THR A 4 -18.97 -38.74 25.33
C THR A 4 -19.56 -37.35 25.51
N ILE A 5 -19.26 -36.41 24.60
CA ILE A 5 -19.87 -35.05 24.56
C ILE A 5 -21.04 -35.11 23.60
N THR A 6 -22.25 -34.89 24.12
CA THR A 6 -23.51 -34.83 23.37
C THR A 6 -23.73 -33.41 22.84
N ARG A 7 -24.02 -33.30 21.54
CA ARG A 7 -24.45 -32.02 20.90
C ARG A 7 -25.83 -31.62 21.43
N ARG A 8 -25.94 -30.44 21.99
CA ARG A 8 -27.22 -29.79 22.28
C ARG A 8 -27.54 -28.75 21.19
N ASN A 9 -28.65 -28.93 20.54
CA ASN A 9 -29.25 -28.00 19.59
C ASN A 9 -29.67 -26.70 20.30
N PHE A 10 -29.25 -25.56 19.76
CA PHE A 10 -29.80 -24.25 20.13
C PHE A 10 -30.80 -23.83 19.05
N LEU A 11 -32.08 -23.89 19.40
CA LEU A 11 -33.17 -23.19 18.69
C LEU A 11 -33.20 -21.75 19.24
N VAL A 12 -32.99 -20.76 18.38
CA VAL A 12 -33.23 -19.37 18.70
C VAL A 12 -34.52 -18.95 18.04
N SER A 13 -35.50 -18.58 18.90
CA SER A 13 -36.79 -18.04 18.53
C SER A 13 -36.65 -16.60 18.08
N SER A 14 -37.09 -16.28 16.88
CA SER A 14 -37.14 -14.91 16.34
C SER A 14 -38.47 -14.27 16.73
N THR A 15 -38.44 -13.27 17.61
CA THR A 15 -39.52 -12.32 17.81
C THR A 15 -39.20 -11.02 17.07
N ALA A 16 -40.00 -10.72 16.07
CA ALA A 16 -39.96 -9.46 15.34
C ALA A 16 -40.53 -8.33 16.22
N LEU A 17 -39.76 -7.26 16.39
CA LEU A 17 -40.25 -5.98 16.90
C LEU A 17 -40.06 -4.93 15.80
N ALA A 18 -41.14 -4.50 15.19
CA ALA A 18 -41.19 -3.38 14.28
C ALA A 18 -41.10 -2.08 15.07
N ALA A 19 -40.03 -1.31 14.90
CA ALA A 19 -39.98 0.07 15.36
C ALA A 19 -39.82 0.98 14.13
N LEU A 20 -40.88 1.77 13.88
CA LEU A 20 -40.86 2.91 12.97
C LEU A 20 -39.96 4.00 13.54
N GLY A 21 -38.88 4.30 12.90
CA GLY A 21 -37.97 5.38 13.27
C GLY A 21 -37.37 6.03 12.02
N GLY A 22 -37.62 7.32 11.89
CA GLY A 22 -37.40 8.21 10.76
C GLY A 22 -36.07 8.02 9.99
N CYS A 23 -36.22 8.01 8.69
CA CYS A 23 -35.15 8.13 7.75
C CYS A 23 -34.54 9.53 7.87
N ALA A 24 -33.43 9.67 8.61
CA ALA A 24 -32.51 10.79 8.40
C ALA A 24 -31.75 10.46 7.13
N THR A 25 -32.00 11.21 6.07
CA THR A 25 -31.20 11.18 4.85
C THR A 25 -29.79 11.62 5.21
N ALA A 26 -28.90 10.65 5.38
CA ALA A 26 -27.47 10.93 5.42
C ALA A 26 -27.10 11.58 4.08
N ASP A 27 -26.63 12.79 4.18
CA ASP A 27 -26.06 13.58 3.08
C ASP A 27 -24.98 12.73 2.41
N THR A 28 -25.26 12.24 1.22
CA THR A 28 -24.28 11.51 0.41
C THR A 28 -23.24 12.51 0.00
N GLY A 29 -22.16 12.57 0.79
CA GLY A 29 -20.99 13.38 0.49
C GLY A 29 -20.61 13.20 -0.97
N THR A 30 -20.72 14.27 -1.71
CA THR A 30 -20.32 14.40 -3.11
C THR A 30 -18.91 13.85 -3.25
N ALA A 31 -18.76 12.83 -4.09
CA ALA A 31 -17.45 12.34 -4.53
C ALA A 31 -16.59 13.55 -4.90
N ALA A 32 -15.40 13.65 -4.31
CA ALA A 32 -14.45 14.68 -4.70
C ALA A 32 -14.28 14.62 -6.23
N PRO A 33 -14.35 15.77 -6.94
CA PRO A 33 -14.20 15.76 -8.38
C PRO A 33 -12.84 15.14 -8.72
N ASP A 34 -12.81 14.29 -9.74
CA ASP A 34 -11.57 13.84 -10.37
C ASP A 34 -10.67 15.08 -10.51
N ALA A 35 -9.56 15.14 -9.80
CA ALA A 35 -8.60 16.21 -9.97
C ALA A 35 -8.08 16.09 -11.40
N GLY A 36 -8.64 16.90 -12.31
CA GLY A 36 -8.58 16.76 -13.76
C GLY A 36 -7.19 16.95 -14.35
N GLY A 37 -6.25 16.09 -13.97
CA GLY A 37 -4.94 15.94 -14.59
C GLY A 37 -5.01 14.92 -15.72
N SER A 38 -4.33 15.19 -16.85
CA SER A 38 -4.12 14.20 -17.89
C SER A 38 -3.05 13.20 -17.44
N ILE A 39 -3.27 11.91 -17.74
CA ILE A 39 -2.24 10.87 -17.54
C ILE A 39 -1.19 11.05 -18.64
N SER A 40 0.10 10.95 -18.28
CA SER A 40 1.19 10.95 -19.26
C SER A 40 1.06 9.76 -20.19
N SER A 41 1.28 9.97 -21.48
CA SER A 41 1.37 8.90 -22.48
C SER A 41 2.72 8.17 -22.47
N GLU A 42 3.73 8.71 -21.77
CA GLU A 42 5.03 8.05 -21.65
C GLU A 42 4.94 6.86 -20.70
N SER A 43 5.48 5.73 -21.12
CA SER A 43 5.61 4.53 -20.32
C SER A 43 6.89 4.55 -19.47
N GLY A 44 6.93 3.68 -18.46
CA GLY A 44 8.01 3.61 -17.50
C GLY A 44 7.79 4.53 -16.31
N ILE A 45 7.78 3.93 -15.12
CA ILE A 45 7.62 4.62 -13.83
C ILE A 45 8.99 4.66 -13.15
N ARG A 46 9.53 5.88 -12.96
CA ARG A 46 10.77 6.06 -12.19
C ARG A 46 10.47 5.91 -10.71
N VAL A 47 11.16 4.99 -10.06
CA VAL A 47 11.04 4.72 -8.62
C VAL A 47 12.41 4.82 -7.98
N ARG A 48 12.53 5.61 -6.91
CA ARG A 48 13.70 5.66 -6.03
C ARG A 48 13.30 5.18 -4.64
N PHE A 49 14.00 4.18 -4.12
CA PHE A 49 13.81 3.72 -2.75
C PHE A 49 14.56 4.64 -1.78
N LEU A 50 13.83 5.39 -0.96
CA LEU A 50 14.38 6.23 0.11
C LEU A 50 14.66 5.39 1.36
N GLY A 51 13.91 4.31 1.53
CA GLY A 51 14.08 3.30 2.54
C GLY A 51 13.48 1.98 2.10
N SER A 52 14.07 0.87 2.53
CA SER A 52 13.67 -0.49 2.12
C SER A 52 13.58 -1.47 3.29
N GLY A 53 13.72 -1.01 4.52
CA GLY A 53 13.61 -1.81 5.74
C GLY A 53 12.27 -1.62 6.45
N ALA A 54 11.90 -2.61 7.27
CA ALA A 54 10.73 -2.59 8.15
C ALA A 54 10.93 -1.66 9.37
N ALA A 55 10.00 -1.69 10.33
CA ALA A 55 10.02 -0.92 11.57
C ALA A 55 11.34 -1.03 12.38
N GLY A 56 11.52 -0.13 13.35
CA GLY A 56 12.62 -0.20 14.32
C GLY A 56 13.91 0.48 13.87
N TRP A 57 13.85 1.48 12.99
CA TRP A 57 15.00 2.32 12.67
C TRP A 57 15.51 3.09 13.90
N LYS A 58 16.84 3.25 13.97
CA LYS A 58 17.52 4.06 15.00
C LYS A 58 18.50 5.04 14.35
N PRO A 59 18.55 6.32 14.77
CA PRO A 59 19.41 7.33 14.17
C PRO A 59 20.90 6.95 14.13
N GLU A 60 21.41 6.27 15.16
CA GLU A 60 22.80 5.79 15.22
C GLU A 60 23.16 4.75 14.15
N TRP A 61 22.18 4.23 13.44
CA TRP A 61 22.41 3.29 12.33
C TRP A 61 22.64 3.98 10.99
N ALA A 62 22.41 5.29 10.91
CA ALA A 62 22.50 6.05 9.64
C ALA A 62 23.83 5.89 8.92
N GLN A 63 24.93 5.71 9.67
CA GLN A 63 26.28 5.55 9.13
C GLN A 63 26.72 4.08 8.95
N ARG A 64 25.89 3.12 9.32
CA ARG A 64 26.22 1.71 9.15
C ARG A 64 26.06 1.31 7.69
N PRO A 65 27.02 0.59 7.10
CA PRO A 65 26.90 0.12 5.71
C PRO A 65 25.69 -0.83 5.57
N HIS A 66 25.03 -0.73 4.43
CA HIS A 66 23.87 -1.55 4.05
C HIS A 66 22.65 -1.44 4.97
N MET A 67 22.68 -0.56 5.98
CA MET A 67 21.56 -0.38 6.91
C MET A 67 20.39 0.30 6.19
N ARG A 68 19.24 -0.37 6.20
CA ARG A 68 18.01 0.08 5.53
C ARG A 68 17.16 0.94 6.47
N ARG A 69 16.72 2.09 5.96
CA ARG A 69 15.73 2.95 6.60
C ARG A 69 14.33 2.36 6.48
N GLN A 70 13.39 2.92 7.22
CA GLN A 70 11.96 2.60 7.09
C GLN A 70 11.49 2.77 5.65
N SER A 71 10.59 1.88 5.23
CA SER A 71 10.13 1.79 3.84
C SER A 71 9.52 3.09 3.34
N SER A 72 10.03 3.57 2.22
CA SER A 72 9.58 4.80 1.57
C SER A 72 10.07 4.82 0.13
N VAL A 73 9.23 5.27 -0.80
CA VAL A 73 9.63 5.45 -2.19
C VAL A 73 9.26 6.84 -2.71
N LEU A 74 10.10 7.33 -3.61
CA LEU A 74 9.87 8.55 -4.39
C LEU A 74 9.63 8.16 -5.86
N ILE A 75 8.47 8.54 -6.39
CA ILE A 75 8.04 8.24 -7.75
C ILE A 75 8.14 9.52 -8.59
N GLU A 76 8.76 9.44 -9.77
CA GLU A 76 8.97 10.54 -10.72
C GLU A 76 9.58 11.80 -10.09
N ASN A 77 10.33 11.67 -9.00
CA ASN A 77 10.85 12.78 -8.19
C ASN A 77 9.77 13.76 -7.68
N ARG A 78 8.50 13.37 -7.68
CA ARG A 78 7.34 14.23 -7.36
C ARG A 78 6.38 13.65 -6.34
N VAL A 79 6.26 12.34 -6.25
CA VAL A 79 5.28 11.66 -5.39
C VAL A 79 5.99 10.75 -4.40
N LEU A 80 5.68 10.92 -3.13
CA LEU A 80 6.11 10.01 -2.06
C LEU A 80 5.04 8.96 -1.80
N ILE A 81 5.44 7.73 -1.54
CA ILE A 81 4.60 6.74 -0.86
C ILE A 81 5.31 6.35 0.43
N ASP A 82 4.62 6.57 1.55
CA ASP A 82 5.13 6.49 2.92
C ASP A 82 6.35 7.38 3.14
N PHE A 83 6.39 8.08 4.27
CA PHE A 83 7.50 8.96 4.53
C PHE A 83 7.65 9.28 6.03
N THR A 84 8.86 9.06 6.53
CA THR A 84 9.20 9.33 7.93
C THR A 84 10.47 10.17 8.04
N MET A 85 10.77 10.61 9.26
CA MET A 85 11.95 11.46 9.51
C MET A 85 13.27 10.82 9.09
N CYS A 86 13.38 9.48 9.09
CA CYS A 86 14.62 8.79 8.75
C CYS A 86 14.93 8.76 7.25
N SER A 87 13.97 9.15 6.40
CA SER A 87 14.14 9.12 4.93
C SER A 87 14.54 10.48 4.33
N PHE A 88 14.59 11.55 5.14
CA PHE A 88 14.90 12.90 4.64
C PHE A 88 16.28 13.01 3.99
N ASP A 89 17.30 12.39 4.55
CA ASP A 89 18.67 12.43 4.02
C ASP A 89 18.87 11.61 2.74
N ARG A 90 17.80 10.92 2.29
CA ARG A 90 17.76 10.18 1.03
C ARG A 90 16.97 10.90 -0.08
N LEU A 91 16.25 11.96 0.26
CA LEU A 91 15.67 12.82 -0.77
C LEU A 91 16.79 13.50 -1.56
N PRO A 92 16.74 13.51 -2.91
CA PRO A 92 17.65 14.32 -3.69
C PRO A 92 17.58 15.80 -3.29
N ALA A 93 18.70 16.48 -3.24
CA ALA A 93 18.77 17.87 -2.71
C ALA A 93 17.91 18.87 -3.49
N ASP A 94 17.72 18.61 -4.78
CA ASP A 94 16.90 19.39 -5.71
C ASP A 94 15.45 18.90 -5.80
N CYS A 95 15.12 17.78 -5.17
CA CYS A 95 13.77 17.23 -5.20
C CYS A 95 12.80 18.07 -4.35
N ARG A 96 11.62 18.30 -4.90
CA ARG A 96 10.50 18.96 -4.22
C ARG A 96 9.26 18.08 -4.43
N PRO A 97 9.00 17.11 -3.55
CA PRO A 97 7.81 16.28 -3.65
C PRO A 97 6.55 17.13 -3.58
N GLU A 98 5.56 16.81 -4.37
CA GLU A 98 4.30 17.55 -4.44
C GLU A 98 3.18 16.86 -3.67
N VAL A 99 3.23 15.51 -3.64
CA VAL A 99 2.16 14.69 -3.10
C VAL A 99 2.74 13.55 -2.26
N LEU A 100 2.05 13.19 -1.19
CA LEU A 100 2.36 12.04 -0.33
C LEU A 100 1.14 11.10 -0.29
N PHE A 101 1.34 9.84 -0.63
CA PHE A 101 0.39 8.76 -0.36
C PHE A 101 0.86 7.98 0.87
N LEU A 102 -0.07 7.66 1.77
CA LEU A 102 0.23 6.84 2.94
C LEU A 102 -0.53 5.52 2.87
N THR A 103 0.18 4.43 3.08
CA THR A 103 -0.41 3.10 3.15
C THR A 103 -1.23 2.93 4.42
N HIS A 104 -0.70 3.37 5.56
CA HIS A 104 -1.35 3.33 6.86
C HIS A 104 -0.61 4.21 7.90
N SER A 105 -1.12 4.21 9.14
CA SER A 105 -0.68 5.13 10.19
C SER A 105 0.43 4.63 11.11
N HIS A 106 1.03 3.47 10.86
CA HIS A 106 2.15 3.01 11.70
C HIS A 106 3.35 3.96 11.59
N GLY A 107 4.09 4.10 12.69
CA GLY A 107 5.16 5.09 12.82
C GLY A 107 6.39 4.87 11.93
N ASP A 108 6.48 3.74 11.25
CA ASP A 108 7.49 3.43 10.24
C ASP A 108 7.05 3.77 8.80
N HIS A 109 5.80 4.18 8.61
CA HIS A 109 5.23 4.65 7.34
C HIS A 109 4.81 6.12 7.41
N TYR A 110 4.33 6.54 8.58
CA TYR A 110 3.75 7.87 8.79
C TYR A 110 4.38 8.60 9.97
N ASN A 111 4.75 9.86 9.72
CA ASN A 111 5.12 10.82 10.75
C ASN A 111 4.58 12.19 10.38
N PRO A 112 3.66 12.80 11.16
CA PRO A 112 3.03 14.08 10.79
C PRO A 112 4.04 15.22 10.61
N LYS A 113 5.12 15.28 11.41
CA LYS A 113 6.17 16.30 11.23
C LYS A 113 6.98 16.06 9.96
N ALA A 114 7.20 14.80 9.57
CA ALA A 114 7.84 14.49 8.31
C ALA A 114 6.97 14.89 7.11
N ALA A 115 5.67 14.60 7.17
CA ALA A 115 4.73 15.03 6.14
C ALA A 115 4.75 16.55 5.92
N VAL A 116 4.67 17.34 7.01
CA VAL A 116 4.75 18.80 6.93
C VAL A 116 6.10 19.29 6.41
N LYS A 117 7.21 18.78 6.95
CA LYS A 117 8.56 19.18 6.52
C LYS A 117 8.91 18.80 5.10
N SER A 118 8.27 17.78 4.53
CA SER A 118 8.49 17.37 3.13
C SER A 118 8.06 18.46 2.13
N GLY A 119 7.17 19.36 2.56
CA GLY A 119 6.65 20.45 1.72
C GLY A 119 5.62 20.01 0.68
N VAL A 120 5.10 18.78 0.78
CA VAL A 120 4.03 18.32 -0.11
C VAL A 120 2.79 19.17 0.05
N ARG A 121 2.12 19.47 -1.06
CA ARG A 121 0.89 20.27 -1.04
C ARG A 121 -0.34 19.44 -0.66
N ARG A 122 -0.30 18.12 -0.91
CA ARG A 122 -1.43 17.21 -0.70
C ARG A 122 -0.95 15.87 -0.14
N MET A 123 -1.76 15.30 0.76
CA MET A 123 -1.54 14.00 1.36
C MET A 123 -2.79 13.14 1.22
N TYR A 124 -2.66 11.96 0.64
CA TYR A 124 -3.71 10.96 0.51
C TYR A 124 -3.55 9.88 1.55
N VAL A 125 -4.64 9.57 2.22
CA VAL A 125 -4.74 8.51 3.21
C VAL A 125 -6.02 7.72 2.97
N GLN A 126 -6.11 6.50 3.47
CA GLN A 126 -7.37 5.78 3.41
C GLN A 126 -8.45 6.53 4.22
N GLU A 127 -9.67 6.63 3.69
CA GLU A 127 -10.73 7.51 4.23
C GLU A 127 -11.07 7.27 5.70
N THR A 128 -10.92 6.02 6.21
CA THR A 128 -11.27 5.66 7.59
C THR A 128 -10.47 6.39 8.66
N TRP A 129 -9.31 6.97 8.32
CA TRP A 129 -8.49 7.72 9.28
C TRP A 129 -8.13 9.14 8.82
N ALA A 130 -8.72 9.63 7.73
CA ALA A 130 -8.44 10.95 7.18
C ALA A 130 -8.71 12.10 8.18
N ALA A 131 -9.72 11.96 9.03
CA ALA A 131 -10.01 12.97 10.05
C ALA A 131 -8.88 13.07 11.09
N ALA A 132 -8.40 11.94 11.61
CA ALA A 132 -7.27 11.90 12.53
C ALA A 132 -5.98 12.43 11.89
N ALA A 133 -5.71 12.07 10.64
CA ALA A 133 -4.55 12.57 9.90
C ALA A 133 -4.57 14.10 9.75
N ARG A 134 -5.74 14.71 9.45
CA ARG A 134 -5.88 16.17 9.38
C ARG A 134 -5.54 16.85 10.69
N GLU A 135 -6.04 16.31 11.79
CA GLU A 135 -5.78 16.86 13.13
C GLU A 135 -4.28 16.77 13.48
N GLU A 136 -3.66 15.60 13.26
CA GLU A 136 -2.26 15.36 13.59
C GLU A 136 -1.30 16.22 12.75
N VAL A 137 -1.58 16.33 11.44
CA VAL A 137 -0.78 17.15 10.52
C VAL A 137 -0.99 18.63 10.80
N GLY A 138 -2.23 19.07 11.13
CA GLY A 138 -2.54 20.42 11.56
C GLY A 138 -1.73 20.84 12.78
N LYS A 139 -1.74 20.03 13.84
CA LYS A 139 -0.93 20.22 15.04
C LYS A 139 0.57 20.29 14.73
N ALA A 140 1.07 19.38 13.89
CA ALA A 140 2.48 19.38 13.50
C ALA A 140 2.86 20.62 12.69
N ALA A 141 1.96 21.14 11.85
CA ALA A 141 2.15 22.35 11.08
C ALA A 141 2.22 23.60 11.99
N GLU A 142 1.31 23.71 12.96
CA GLU A 142 1.34 24.77 13.98
C GLU A 142 2.64 24.74 14.79
N GLU A 143 3.06 23.58 15.30
CA GLU A 143 4.30 23.41 16.06
C GLU A 143 5.55 23.80 15.25
N LEU A 144 5.55 23.56 13.94
CA LEU A 144 6.68 23.81 13.06
C LEU A 144 6.64 25.22 12.44
N GLY A 145 5.52 25.94 12.53
CA GLY A 145 5.31 27.22 11.84
C GLY A 145 5.34 27.07 10.31
N LEU A 146 4.90 25.92 9.78
CA LEU A 146 4.89 25.59 8.35
C LEU A 146 3.46 25.36 7.86
N PRO A 147 3.18 25.51 6.56
CA PRO A 147 1.86 25.21 6.01
C PRO A 147 1.56 23.71 6.11
N ALA A 148 0.32 23.37 6.49
CA ALA A 148 -0.15 22.00 6.47
C ALA A 148 -0.49 21.57 5.03
N PRO A 149 -0.18 20.34 4.61
CA PRO A 149 -0.72 19.80 3.37
C PRO A 149 -2.23 19.60 3.46
N GLU A 150 -2.91 19.66 2.31
CA GLU A 150 -4.31 19.23 2.19
C GLU A 150 -4.39 17.71 2.40
N VAL A 151 -5.18 17.25 3.38
CA VAL A 151 -5.38 15.81 3.65
C VAL A 151 -6.67 15.33 3.01
N VAL A 152 -6.56 14.39 2.09
CA VAL A 152 -7.66 13.80 1.32
C VAL A 152 -7.85 12.33 1.68
N GLY A 153 -9.08 11.95 2.03
CA GLY A 153 -9.45 10.54 2.21
C GLY A 153 -9.68 9.87 0.85
N LEU A 154 -9.03 8.74 0.61
CA LEU A 154 -9.17 7.95 -0.61
C LEU A 154 -9.84 6.61 -0.30
N ALA A 155 -11.05 6.42 -0.81
CA ALA A 155 -11.77 5.15 -0.70
C ALA A 155 -11.14 4.07 -1.57
N PHE A 156 -11.24 2.81 -1.16
CA PHE A 156 -10.74 1.69 -1.95
C PHE A 156 -11.41 1.61 -3.34
N GLY A 157 -10.59 1.29 -4.34
CA GLY A 157 -10.98 1.23 -5.74
C GLY A 157 -11.24 2.59 -6.39
N ARG A 158 -11.13 3.69 -5.63
CA ARG A 158 -11.13 5.05 -6.20
C ARG A 158 -9.73 5.43 -6.64
N SER A 159 -9.67 6.18 -7.73
CA SER A 159 -8.43 6.65 -8.31
C SER A 159 -8.35 8.15 -8.29
N VAL A 160 -7.14 8.66 -8.18
CA VAL A 160 -6.81 10.09 -8.36
C VAL A 160 -5.69 10.21 -9.38
N VAL A 161 -5.64 11.34 -10.09
CA VAL A 161 -4.54 11.64 -11.02
C VAL A 161 -3.69 12.74 -10.42
N GLU A 162 -2.44 12.41 -10.14
CA GLU A 162 -1.44 13.32 -9.61
C GLU A 162 -0.14 13.21 -10.39
N CYS A 163 0.45 14.33 -10.71
CA CYS A 163 1.74 14.41 -11.40
C CYS A 163 1.80 13.60 -12.72
N GLY A 164 0.67 13.49 -13.44
CA GLY A 164 0.57 12.74 -14.69
C GLY A 164 0.45 11.22 -14.51
N MET A 165 0.20 10.73 -13.30
CA MET A 165 0.00 9.33 -12.97
C MET A 165 -1.34 9.10 -12.28
N ARG A 166 -1.94 7.94 -12.51
CA ARG A 166 -3.13 7.48 -11.77
C ARG A 166 -2.71 6.65 -10.57
N PHE A 167 -3.26 6.96 -9.42
CA PHE A 167 -3.08 6.21 -8.17
C PHE A 167 -4.43 5.63 -7.74
N THR A 168 -4.49 4.34 -7.53
CA THR A 168 -5.66 3.63 -7.03
C THR A 168 -5.33 2.97 -5.70
N GLY A 169 -6.01 3.36 -4.63
CA GLY A 169 -5.89 2.70 -3.32
C GLY A 169 -6.71 1.42 -3.29
N VAL A 170 -6.11 0.31 -2.85
CA VAL A 170 -6.81 -0.99 -2.70
C VAL A 170 -6.48 -1.60 -1.34
N PRO A 171 -7.35 -2.49 -0.79
CA PRO A 171 -7.16 -3.03 0.55
C PRO A 171 -5.91 -3.90 0.66
N ALA A 172 -5.25 -3.84 1.82
CA ALA A 172 -4.20 -4.74 2.26
C ALA A 172 -4.71 -5.72 3.33
N ASN A 173 -4.01 -6.84 3.50
CA ASN A 173 -4.14 -7.71 4.67
C ASN A 173 -3.15 -7.25 5.75
N HIS A 174 -3.49 -6.15 6.40
CA HIS A 174 -2.72 -5.63 7.52
C HIS A 174 -3.66 -4.89 8.47
N SER A 175 -3.40 -4.96 9.76
CA SER A 175 -4.23 -4.33 10.77
C SER A 175 -3.45 -3.30 11.55
N THR A 176 -4.08 -2.16 11.79
CA THR A 176 -3.64 -1.16 12.76
C THR A 176 -4.50 -1.23 14.01
N SER A 177 -4.07 -0.62 15.09
CA SER A 177 -4.88 -0.46 16.31
C SER A 177 -5.62 0.88 16.35
N ARG A 178 -5.49 1.70 15.31
CA ARG A 178 -6.10 3.03 15.26
C ARG A 178 -7.59 2.93 15.02
N VAL A 179 -8.35 3.63 15.85
CA VAL A 179 -9.80 3.81 15.68
C VAL A 179 -10.09 5.30 15.62
N THR A 180 -10.79 5.73 14.57
CA THR A 180 -11.22 7.12 14.38
C THR A 180 -12.74 7.12 14.28
N ASP A 181 -13.42 7.85 15.17
CA ASP A 181 -14.90 7.93 15.22
C ASP A 181 -15.58 6.55 15.26
N GLY A 182 -15.00 5.59 15.97
CA GLY A 182 -15.51 4.23 16.08
C GLY A 182 -15.20 3.32 14.87
N VAL A 183 -14.50 3.81 13.88
CA VAL A 183 -14.10 3.07 12.68
C VAL A 183 -12.64 2.65 12.79
N LEU A 184 -12.38 1.35 12.64
CA LEU A 184 -11.02 0.83 12.58
C LEU A 184 -10.36 1.26 11.27
N GLU A 185 -9.13 1.75 11.36
CA GLU A 185 -8.30 2.09 10.20
C GLU A 185 -8.11 0.88 9.29
N ARG A 186 -8.16 1.12 7.99
CA ARG A 186 -7.86 0.15 6.94
C ARG A 186 -6.57 0.54 6.21
N THR A 187 -5.74 -0.47 5.92
CA THR A 187 -4.45 -0.32 5.24
C THR A 187 -4.61 -0.39 3.73
N SER A 188 -3.86 0.42 3.00
CA SER A 188 -3.89 0.52 1.53
C SER A 188 -2.64 -0.06 0.90
N LEU A 189 -2.81 -0.73 -0.24
CA LEU A 189 -1.81 -0.87 -1.28
C LEU A 189 -2.11 0.15 -2.38
N TYR A 190 -1.11 0.45 -3.23
CA TYR A 190 -1.31 1.39 -4.34
C TYR A 190 -0.96 0.78 -5.68
N LEU A 191 -1.93 0.80 -6.61
CA LEU A 191 -1.67 0.65 -8.03
C LEU A 191 -1.32 2.02 -8.59
N VAL A 192 -0.16 2.12 -9.26
CA VAL A 192 0.31 3.32 -9.93
C VAL A 192 0.35 3.05 -11.43
N GLU A 193 -0.27 3.93 -12.22
CA GLU A 193 -0.36 3.77 -13.67
C GLU A 193 0.16 5.03 -14.38
N LYS A 194 1.03 4.83 -15.38
CA LYS A 194 1.59 5.88 -16.25
C LYS A 194 1.78 5.30 -17.66
N GLY A 195 1.10 5.86 -18.66
CA GLY A 195 1.05 5.24 -19.98
C GLY A 195 0.56 3.80 -19.90
N GLU A 196 1.34 2.86 -20.39
CA GLU A 196 1.05 1.42 -20.33
C GLU A 196 1.64 0.74 -19.08
N SER A 197 2.44 1.47 -18.30
CA SER A 197 3.08 0.93 -17.10
C SER A 197 2.12 0.84 -15.93
N ARG A 198 2.11 -0.30 -15.25
CA ARG A 198 1.24 -0.61 -14.13
C ARG A 198 2.04 -1.24 -13.00
N LEU A 199 2.36 -0.45 -11.98
CA LEU A 199 3.10 -0.85 -10.80
C LEU A 199 2.14 -1.11 -9.63
N LEU A 200 2.18 -2.30 -9.04
CA LEU A 200 1.61 -2.52 -7.71
C LEU A 200 2.70 -2.35 -6.64
N TYR A 201 2.49 -1.37 -5.76
CA TYR A 201 3.28 -1.15 -4.55
C TYR A 201 2.53 -1.72 -3.35
N ALA A 202 3.06 -2.78 -2.76
CA ALA A 202 2.40 -3.59 -1.75
C ALA A 202 3.28 -3.76 -0.51
N THR A 203 3.25 -2.78 0.40
CA THR A 203 3.87 -2.89 1.73
C THR A 203 2.83 -3.27 2.78
N ASP A 204 3.30 -3.92 3.84
CA ASP A 204 2.48 -4.35 4.97
C ASP A 204 1.20 -5.07 4.56
N THR A 205 1.39 -6.28 4.06
CA THR A 205 0.27 -7.13 3.67
C THR A 205 0.63 -8.62 3.69
N GLY A 206 -0.18 -9.43 4.33
CA GLY A 206 -0.13 -10.89 4.23
C GLY A 206 -0.73 -11.38 2.90
N GLY A 207 -0.04 -11.14 1.79
CA GLY A 207 -0.51 -11.46 0.43
C GLY A 207 -1.34 -10.34 -0.21
N ILE A 208 -2.00 -10.66 -1.33
CA ILE A 208 -2.88 -9.73 -2.05
C ILE A 208 -4.33 -10.15 -1.78
N PRO A 209 -5.16 -9.33 -1.10
CA PRO A 209 -6.57 -9.64 -0.89
C PRO A 209 -7.32 -9.84 -2.21
N GLY A 210 -8.29 -10.76 -2.22
CA GLY A 210 -9.10 -11.04 -3.42
C GLY A 210 -9.82 -9.80 -3.95
N ASP A 211 -10.31 -8.93 -3.06
CA ASP A 211 -10.95 -7.67 -3.47
C ASP A 211 -9.93 -6.70 -4.10
N ALA A 212 -8.72 -6.60 -3.55
CA ALA A 212 -7.65 -5.83 -4.17
C ALA A 212 -7.32 -6.37 -5.57
N ALA A 213 -7.15 -7.69 -5.72
CA ALA A 213 -6.88 -8.32 -7.01
C ALA A 213 -7.94 -8.01 -8.07
N ARG A 214 -9.23 -7.98 -7.67
CA ARG A 214 -10.35 -7.59 -8.55
C ARG A 214 -10.29 -6.11 -8.92
N MET A 215 -10.06 -5.22 -7.95
CA MET A 215 -10.01 -3.78 -8.17
C MET A 215 -8.89 -3.38 -9.14
N ILE A 216 -7.75 -4.09 -9.11
CA ILE A 216 -6.62 -3.83 -10.03
C ILE A 216 -6.62 -4.72 -11.29
N GLY A 217 -7.61 -5.59 -11.43
CA GLY A 217 -7.82 -6.38 -12.65
C GLY A 217 -6.86 -7.56 -12.85
N ILE A 218 -6.25 -8.08 -11.79
CA ILE A 218 -5.41 -9.29 -11.84
C ILE A 218 -6.15 -10.57 -11.45
N ASP A 219 -7.38 -10.49 -10.95
CA ASP A 219 -8.26 -11.63 -10.72
C ASP A 219 -8.94 -12.03 -12.04
N HIS A 220 -8.92 -13.32 -12.36
CA HIS A 220 -9.54 -13.88 -13.58
C HIS A 220 -10.78 -14.75 -13.28
N HIS A 221 -11.23 -14.80 -12.03
CA HIS A 221 -12.39 -15.59 -11.65
C HIS A 221 -13.74 -14.89 -11.90
N VAL A 222 -13.72 -13.60 -12.21
CA VAL A 222 -14.95 -12.89 -12.59
C VAL A 222 -15.30 -13.26 -14.04
N ARG A 223 -16.25 -14.18 -14.21
CA ARG A 223 -16.82 -14.49 -15.51
C ARG A 223 -17.64 -13.31 -16.01
N ASP A 224 -17.61 -13.06 -17.32
CA ASP A 224 -18.34 -11.95 -17.95
C ASP A 224 -19.84 -11.98 -17.62
N ASP A 225 -20.45 -13.15 -17.43
CA ASP A 225 -21.85 -13.34 -17.06
C ASP A 225 -22.21 -12.92 -15.63
N ASN A 226 -21.23 -12.81 -14.75
CA ASN A 226 -21.42 -12.36 -13.37
C ASN A 226 -21.03 -10.91 -13.15
N PHE A 227 -20.38 -10.27 -14.12
CA PHE A 227 -19.77 -8.94 -13.95
C PHE A 227 -20.81 -7.86 -13.61
N GLU A 228 -21.97 -7.85 -14.26
CA GLU A 228 -23.02 -6.85 -14.01
C GLU A 228 -23.53 -6.84 -12.56
N LYS A 229 -23.48 -7.98 -11.87
CA LYS A 229 -23.86 -8.06 -10.46
C LYS A 229 -22.82 -7.42 -9.53
N PHE A 230 -21.54 -7.51 -9.92
CA PHE A 230 -20.44 -6.96 -9.13
C PHE A 230 -20.19 -5.48 -9.43
N GLU A 231 -20.42 -5.02 -10.66
CA GLU A 231 -20.24 -3.63 -11.08
C GLU A 231 -21.06 -2.62 -10.25
N LYS A 232 -22.23 -3.05 -9.73
CA LYS A 232 -23.08 -2.22 -8.88
C LYS A 232 -22.59 -2.05 -7.45
N SER A 233 -21.67 -2.92 -7.00
CA SER A 233 -21.28 -2.98 -5.58
C SER A 233 -19.82 -2.56 -5.34
N ALA A 234 -18.95 -2.56 -6.35
CA ALA A 234 -17.55 -2.18 -6.20
C ALA A 234 -16.94 -1.77 -7.56
N PRO A 235 -15.89 -0.93 -7.55
CA PRO A 235 -15.18 -0.49 -8.75
C PRO A 235 -14.24 -1.61 -9.26
N TYR A 236 -14.79 -2.67 -9.84
CA TYR A 236 -14.01 -3.76 -10.41
C TYR A 236 -13.63 -3.49 -11.87
N VAL A 237 -12.44 -3.96 -12.24
CA VAL A 237 -11.99 -3.89 -13.64
C VAL A 237 -12.64 -5.00 -14.45
N ARG A 238 -13.31 -4.62 -15.53
CA ARG A 238 -14.11 -5.54 -16.39
C ARG A 238 -13.27 -6.58 -17.13
N ARG A 239 -12.00 -6.27 -17.45
CA ARG A 239 -11.10 -7.20 -18.14
C ARG A 239 -9.79 -7.30 -17.38
N PRO A 240 -9.20 -8.49 -17.28
CA PRO A 240 -7.91 -8.65 -16.66
C PRO A 240 -6.86 -7.78 -17.36
N GLN A 241 -6.09 -7.05 -16.54
CA GLN A 241 -4.97 -6.23 -17.00
C GLN A 241 -3.72 -6.68 -16.27
N ALA A 242 -2.67 -7.02 -17.01
CA ALA A 242 -1.42 -7.41 -16.39
C ALA A 242 -0.75 -6.21 -15.70
N LEU A 243 -0.09 -6.46 -14.58
CA LEU A 243 0.92 -5.55 -14.04
C LEU A 243 2.16 -5.62 -14.93
N THR A 244 2.92 -4.54 -15.00
CA THR A 244 4.24 -4.49 -15.65
C THR A 244 5.36 -4.33 -14.65
N ALA A 245 5.03 -3.98 -13.40
CA ALA A 245 5.98 -3.84 -12.30
C ALA A 245 5.34 -4.28 -10.98
N PHE A 246 6.16 -4.80 -10.07
CA PHE A 246 5.70 -5.32 -8.80
C PHE A 246 6.72 -5.09 -7.69
N ILE A 247 6.31 -4.43 -6.63
CA ILE A 247 7.09 -4.21 -5.41
C ILE A 247 6.26 -4.70 -4.24
N MET A 248 6.81 -5.61 -3.43
CA MET A 248 6.11 -6.17 -2.29
C MET A 248 7.02 -6.30 -1.07
N GLU A 249 6.44 -6.25 0.12
CA GLU A 249 7.15 -6.46 1.37
C GLU A 249 7.68 -7.90 1.53
N ALA A 250 8.70 -8.06 2.41
CA ALA A 250 9.15 -9.36 2.91
C ALA A 250 9.55 -9.26 4.39
N THR A 251 8.63 -8.77 5.20
CA THR A 251 8.84 -8.49 6.63
C THR A 251 8.93 -9.75 7.46
N ASP A 252 8.26 -10.83 7.04
CA ASP A 252 8.23 -12.10 7.79
C ASP A 252 9.49 -12.96 7.58
N GLY A 253 10.48 -12.44 6.85
CA GLY A 253 11.75 -13.12 6.61
C GLY A 253 11.65 -14.16 5.50
N ASP A 254 12.31 -15.31 5.69
CA ASP A 254 12.44 -16.32 4.64
C ASP A 254 11.15 -17.08 4.36
N LYS A 255 10.41 -17.42 5.42
CA LYS A 255 9.25 -18.30 5.40
C LYS A 255 8.13 -17.78 6.30
N ASP A 256 6.93 -18.24 6.01
CA ASP A 256 5.76 -18.03 6.86
C ASP A 256 5.84 -18.99 8.06
N GLU A 257 6.30 -18.51 9.21
CA GLU A 257 6.57 -19.37 10.38
C GLU A 257 5.58 -19.14 11.54
N ASP A 258 4.86 -18.00 11.55
CA ASP A 258 3.93 -17.66 12.62
C ASP A 258 2.69 -16.89 12.13
N PHE A 259 1.89 -16.37 13.08
CA PHE A 259 0.66 -15.63 12.82
C PHE A 259 0.88 -14.34 11.99
N ARG A 260 2.10 -13.81 11.89
CA ARG A 260 2.39 -12.60 11.10
C ARG A 260 2.12 -12.83 9.61
N MET A 261 2.12 -14.08 9.13
CA MET A 261 1.73 -14.44 7.77
C MET A 261 0.35 -13.89 7.34
N PHE A 262 -0.53 -13.57 8.28
CA PHE A 262 -1.83 -12.97 7.98
C PHE A 262 -1.76 -11.46 7.75
N VAL A 263 -0.70 -10.81 8.17
CA VAL A 263 -0.52 -9.35 8.12
C VAL A 263 0.77 -8.91 7.42
N HIS A 264 1.68 -9.84 7.20
CA HIS A 264 2.95 -9.67 6.49
C HIS A 264 3.25 -10.83 5.55
N SER A 265 4.16 -10.61 4.62
CA SER A 265 4.62 -11.63 3.69
C SER A 265 6.07 -12.03 3.95
N SER A 266 6.40 -13.29 3.67
CA SER A 266 7.76 -13.79 3.64
C SER A 266 8.32 -13.78 2.21
N VAL A 267 9.64 -13.95 2.08
CA VAL A 267 10.29 -14.20 0.77
C VAL A 267 9.62 -15.38 0.04
N GLN A 268 9.28 -16.44 0.77
CA GLN A 268 8.61 -17.61 0.20
C GLN A 268 7.23 -17.27 -0.34
N SER A 269 6.41 -16.51 0.41
CA SER A 269 5.09 -16.07 -0.02
C SER A 269 5.16 -15.14 -1.23
N VAL A 270 6.05 -14.15 -1.21
CA VAL A 270 6.27 -13.25 -2.35
C VAL A 270 6.69 -14.02 -3.59
N SER A 271 7.63 -14.99 -3.44
CA SER A 271 8.09 -15.82 -4.56
C SER A 271 6.95 -16.62 -5.19
N ARG A 272 6.04 -17.19 -4.37
CA ARG A 272 4.85 -17.90 -4.87
C ARG A 272 3.90 -16.97 -5.61
N ILE A 273 3.66 -15.76 -5.06
CA ILE A 273 2.79 -14.75 -5.68
C ILE A 273 3.35 -14.32 -7.03
N VAL A 274 4.64 -13.95 -7.10
CA VAL A 274 5.29 -13.52 -8.35
C VAL A 274 5.25 -14.63 -9.40
N ASN A 275 5.61 -15.85 -9.04
CA ASN A 275 5.59 -16.99 -9.96
C ASN A 275 4.17 -17.29 -10.47
N MET A 276 3.16 -17.20 -9.61
CA MET A 276 1.77 -17.39 -10.00
C MET A 276 1.31 -16.26 -10.95
N LEU A 277 1.61 -15.00 -10.63
CA LEU A 277 1.22 -13.86 -11.47
C LEU A 277 1.90 -13.91 -12.85
N VAL A 278 3.18 -14.31 -12.92
CA VAL A 278 3.90 -14.50 -14.18
C VAL A 278 3.32 -15.70 -14.96
N GLY A 279 3.15 -16.84 -14.30
CA GLY A 279 2.63 -18.07 -14.91
C GLY A 279 1.19 -17.96 -15.43
N THR A 280 0.41 -17.00 -14.92
CA THR A 280 -0.97 -16.72 -15.35
C THR A 280 -1.08 -15.47 -16.23
N ASP A 281 0.03 -14.91 -16.68
CA ASP A 281 0.08 -13.68 -17.49
C ASP A 281 -0.58 -12.47 -16.82
N ARG A 282 -0.48 -12.38 -15.48
CA ARG A 282 -0.95 -11.25 -14.68
C ARG A 282 0.16 -10.30 -14.27
N LEU A 283 1.41 -10.72 -14.44
CA LEU A 283 2.60 -9.89 -14.30
C LEU A 283 3.50 -10.12 -15.51
N ARG A 284 3.71 -9.08 -16.30
CA ARG A 284 4.55 -9.05 -17.49
C ARG A 284 5.74 -8.13 -17.22
N LEU A 285 6.78 -8.68 -16.65
CA LEU A 285 8.00 -7.91 -16.45
C LEU A 285 8.69 -7.70 -17.81
N PRO A 286 9.03 -6.45 -18.18
CA PRO A 286 9.86 -6.20 -19.36
C PRO A 286 11.19 -6.95 -19.28
N GLU A 287 11.82 -7.21 -20.42
CA GLU A 287 13.10 -7.91 -20.49
C GLU A 287 14.15 -7.22 -19.62
N GLY A 288 14.86 -8.01 -18.81
CA GLY A 288 15.86 -7.51 -17.87
C GLY A 288 15.30 -6.87 -16.60
N GLN A 289 13.98 -6.70 -16.47
CA GLN A 289 13.38 -6.20 -15.24
C GLN A 289 12.99 -7.34 -14.28
N HIS A 290 12.80 -6.97 -13.02
CA HIS A 290 12.52 -7.90 -11.92
C HIS A 290 11.36 -7.36 -11.07
N ALA A 291 10.69 -8.24 -10.36
CA ALA A 291 9.90 -7.86 -9.19
C ALA A 291 10.86 -7.51 -8.04
N TYR A 292 10.44 -6.62 -7.14
CA TYR A 292 11.29 -6.19 -6.03
C TYR A 292 10.64 -6.50 -4.68
N ILE A 293 11.47 -6.98 -3.74
CA ILE A 293 11.08 -7.04 -2.34
C ILE A 293 11.60 -5.82 -1.58
N THR A 294 10.76 -5.28 -0.70
CA THR A 294 11.06 -4.13 0.16
C THR A 294 10.56 -4.41 1.58
N HIS A 295 10.59 -3.42 2.48
CA HIS A 295 10.14 -3.55 3.86
C HIS A 295 10.75 -4.78 4.56
N LEU A 296 12.09 -4.90 4.42
CA LEU A 296 12.82 -6.10 4.80
C LEU A 296 12.97 -6.19 6.31
N CYS A 297 12.77 -7.39 6.85
CA CYS A 297 12.86 -7.70 8.27
C CYS A 297 14.25 -7.38 8.87
N LEU A 298 14.33 -7.45 10.21
CA LEU A 298 15.57 -7.17 10.94
C LEU A 298 16.75 -8.06 10.51
N LYS A 299 16.49 -9.31 10.11
CA LYS A 299 17.51 -10.24 9.60
C LYS A 299 18.25 -9.67 8.40
N TYR A 300 17.50 -9.09 7.45
CA TYR A 300 18.05 -8.58 6.19
C TYR A 300 18.49 -7.12 6.26
N ARG A 301 18.13 -6.41 7.33
CA ARG A 301 18.27 -4.95 7.43
C ARG A 301 19.69 -4.43 7.15
N ALA A 302 20.72 -5.17 7.55
CA ALA A 302 22.12 -4.79 7.38
C ALA A 302 22.86 -5.68 6.34
N TRP A 303 22.14 -6.50 5.58
CA TRP A 303 22.77 -7.32 4.56
C TRP A 303 22.91 -6.56 3.24
N PRO A 304 24.06 -6.72 2.55
CA PRO A 304 24.19 -6.28 1.16
C PRO A 304 23.10 -6.91 0.30
N SER A 305 22.56 -6.15 -0.66
CA SER A 305 21.49 -6.66 -1.54
C SER A 305 21.95 -7.86 -2.36
N GLU A 306 23.19 -7.88 -2.80
CA GLU A 306 23.79 -8.99 -3.55
C GLU A 306 23.81 -10.31 -2.75
N LYS A 307 23.86 -10.20 -1.42
CA LYS A 307 23.75 -11.37 -0.54
C LYS A 307 22.32 -11.88 -0.46
N ILE A 308 21.35 -10.98 -0.35
CA ILE A 308 19.92 -11.32 -0.32
C ILE A 308 19.51 -11.92 -1.67
N ASP A 309 19.90 -11.27 -2.76
CA ASP A 309 19.53 -11.66 -4.12
C ASP A 309 20.00 -13.07 -4.50
N LYS A 310 21.07 -13.58 -3.87
CA LYS A 310 21.51 -14.99 -4.05
C LYS A 310 20.53 -16.01 -3.47
N GLU A 311 19.70 -15.60 -2.53
CA GLU A 311 18.68 -16.44 -1.89
C GLU A 311 17.32 -16.31 -2.59
N LEU A 312 17.16 -15.36 -3.54
CA LEU A 312 15.91 -15.08 -4.25
C LEU A 312 15.83 -15.81 -5.60
N PRO A 313 14.59 -16.12 -6.07
CA PRO A 313 14.38 -16.54 -7.45
C PRO A 313 14.91 -15.52 -8.45
N GLY A 314 15.33 -15.99 -9.63
CA GLY A 314 15.98 -15.13 -10.63
C GLY A 314 15.18 -13.94 -11.15
N ASN A 315 13.86 -13.99 -11.00
CA ASN A 315 12.93 -12.90 -11.37
C ASN A 315 12.62 -11.92 -10.24
N ILE A 316 13.25 -12.06 -9.07
CA ILE A 316 13.06 -11.19 -7.90
C ILE A 316 14.40 -10.61 -7.46
N ARG A 317 14.41 -9.36 -7.02
CA ARG A 317 15.56 -8.67 -6.43
C ARG A 317 15.17 -7.97 -5.13
N SER A 318 16.13 -7.73 -4.27
CA SER A 318 15.94 -6.94 -3.05
C SER A 318 16.17 -5.45 -3.32
N ALA A 319 15.25 -4.60 -2.85
CA ALA A 319 15.47 -3.17 -2.83
C ALA A 319 16.52 -2.78 -1.77
N TYR A 320 17.17 -1.64 -1.98
CA TYR A 320 18.06 -1.00 -1.02
C TYR A 320 17.92 0.52 -1.08
N ASP A 321 18.30 1.19 -0.01
CA ASP A 321 18.19 2.64 0.10
C ASP A 321 19.07 3.33 -0.96
N GLY A 322 18.48 4.16 -1.79
CA GLY A 322 19.10 4.84 -2.91
C GLY A 322 19.01 4.12 -4.25
N LEU A 323 18.47 2.90 -4.31
CA LEU A 323 18.19 2.23 -5.59
C LEU A 323 17.22 3.06 -6.41
N GLU A 324 17.56 3.31 -7.66
CA GLU A 324 16.72 4.00 -8.63
C GLU A 324 16.50 3.14 -9.86
N LEU A 325 15.25 3.04 -10.30
CA LEU A 325 14.79 2.17 -11.37
C LEU A 325 13.78 2.90 -12.25
N VAL A 326 13.67 2.48 -13.50
CA VAL A 326 12.50 2.77 -14.37
C VAL A 326 11.80 1.45 -14.60
N LEU A 327 10.57 1.33 -14.10
CA LEU A 327 9.80 0.10 -14.06
C LEU A 327 8.59 0.16 -15.00
N GLY A 328 8.25 -0.96 -15.65
CA GLY A 328 7.07 -1.12 -16.49
C GLY A 328 7.29 -0.92 -17.97
#